data_87a22d19336507970bb2e7e9b0504a45
#
_entry.id   87a22d19336507970bb2e7e9b0504a45
#
_cell.length_a   1.000
_cell.length_b   1.000
_cell.length_c   1.000
_cell.angle_alpha   90.00
_cell.angle_beta   90.00
_cell.angle_gamma   90.00
#
_symmetry.space_group_name_H-M   'P 1'
#
loop_
_entity.id
_entity.type
_entity.pdbx_description
1 polymer ?
#
loop_
_entity_poly.entity_id
_entity_poly.type
_entity_poly.pdbx_seq_one_letter_code
_entity_poly.pdbx_strand_id
1 'polypeptide(L)'
;MGQSSLSRRAFFAIGAGTLVAPYVRAQSKTAPPFHGTIVGHGAFRYRVDLLWSQADAEKHPVQDCHEMVQVADGRLFLLTNHRQNNVLIYQVNGTLAGAWTLGLSGAHGLTVHRNAEGVESLYITDTGGRVLKTTLEGEILQEFASPLTNGVYGAKETYSPTESAVAPNGDVYIADGYGSQYILRYDRDGKFLGKFGGRSTQPSNPGRFMQAHGVAIDLRGDVPLLVCTERIRNEFNWFTLDGTHVRGVYLPGAYISRPVISGSHLYSGVCFGARPDDYRMWQQRGFVTILDGQGVVVSNPGGHAPVYKEDRLQLMLQDQPVFKNCHDVAVDTAGNLYVCQWNSGRVYPYKLHREG
;
A
#
# COMPACT_ATOMS: atom_id res chain seq x y z
N MET A 1 -84.33 27.57 -48.42
CA MET A 1 -83.86 28.13 -47.20
C MET A 1 -84.30 27.19 -46.08
N GLY A 2 -83.50 26.30 -45.64
CA GLY A 2 -83.87 25.25 -44.69
C GLY A 2 -82.62 24.75 -44.02
N GLN A 3 -82.48 25.06 -42.77
CA GLN A 3 -81.42 24.53 -41.94
C GLN A 3 -81.88 23.23 -41.31
N SER A 4 -81.12 22.15 -41.51
CA SER A 4 -81.30 20.89 -40.86
C SER A 4 -80.29 20.71 -39.73
N SER A 5 -80.77 20.58 -38.50
CA SER A 5 -79.98 20.27 -37.32
C SER A 5 -79.65 18.80 -37.21
N LEU A 6 -78.41 18.47 -37.08
CA LEU A 6 -77.95 17.11 -36.78
C LEU A 6 -77.52 17.01 -35.35
N SER A 7 -78.15 16.12 -34.59
CA SER A 7 -77.80 15.83 -33.16
C SER A 7 -76.54 15.00 -33.10
N ARG A 8 -75.64 15.42 -32.19
CA ARG A 8 -74.43 14.66 -31.83
C ARG A 8 -74.76 13.69 -30.68
N ARG A 9 -74.66 12.41 -30.98
CA ARG A 9 -74.57 11.37 -29.90
C ARG A 9 -73.10 11.24 -29.51
N ALA A 10 -72.84 11.47 -28.20
CA ALA A 10 -71.53 11.21 -27.59
C ALA A 10 -71.38 9.70 -27.28
N PHE A 11 -70.34 9.08 -27.83
CA PHE A 11 -69.91 7.75 -27.45
C PHE A 11 -68.85 7.92 -26.33
N PHE A 12 -69.16 7.37 -25.15
CA PHE A 12 -68.12 7.19 -24.11
C PHE A 12 -67.37 5.88 -24.42
N ALA A 13 -66.09 5.97 -24.79
CA ALA A 13 -65.19 4.84 -24.83
C ALA A 13 -64.49 4.72 -23.49
N ILE A 14 -64.78 3.64 -22.75
CA ILE A 14 -64.05 3.26 -21.53
C ILE A 14 -62.74 2.63 -22.01
N GLY A 15 -61.64 3.40 -21.91
CA GLY A 15 -60.30 2.90 -22.13
C GLY A 15 -59.80 2.14 -20.87
N ALA A 16 -59.70 0.81 -20.97
CA ALA A 16 -58.96 0.00 -19.99
C ALA A 16 -57.48 0.30 -20.07
N GLY A 17 -56.99 1.16 -19.19
CA GLY A 17 -55.57 1.40 -19.03
C GLY A 17 -54.88 0.21 -18.35
N THR A 18 -54.14 -0.56 -19.11
CA THR A 18 -53.20 -1.55 -18.59
C THR A 18 -52.04 -0.80 -17.91
N LEU A 19 -52.00 -0.82 -16.58
CA LEU A 19 -50.85 -0.40 -15.81
C LEU A 19 -49.71 -1.40 -16.07
N VAL A 20 -48.79 -1.04 -16.98
CA VAL A 20 -47.52 -1.71 -17.13
C VAL A 20 -46.63 -1.21 -15.99
N ALA A 21 -46.55 -1.97 -14.90
CA ALA A 21 -45.55 -1.74 -13.85
C ALA A 21 -44.16 -1.89 -14.49
N PRO A 22 -43.23 -0.95 -14.26
CA PRO A 22 -41.89 -1.10 -14.75
C PRO A 22 -41.25 -2.30 -14.03
N TYR A 23 -40.95 -3.34 -14.81
CA TYR A 23 -40.20 -4.50 -14.39
C TYR A 23 -38.77 -4.02 -14.14
N VAL A 24 -38.46 -3.57 -12.92
CA VAL A 24 -37.09 -3.34 -12.47
C VAL A 24 -36.45 -4.72 -12.37
N ARG A 25 -35.80 -5.12 -13.46
CA ARG A 25 -34.95 -6.30 -13.49
C ARG A 25 -33.78 -5.96 -12.54
N ALA A 26 -33.83 -6.45 -11.32
CA ALA A 26 -32.67 -6.46 -10.44
C ALA A 26 -31.56 -7.22 -11.19
N GLN A 27 -30.62 -6.50 -11.77
CA GLN A 27 -29.38 -7.12 -12.23
C GLN A 27 -28.74 -7.72 -10.99
N SER A 28 -28.74 -9.04 -10.89
CA SER A 28 -27.89 -9.73 -9.93
C SER A 28 -26.47 -9.37 -10.32
N LYS A 29 -25.88 -8.42 -9.59
CA LYS A 29 -24.45 -8.15 -9.70
C LYS A 29 -23.77 -9.43 -9.23
N THR A 30 -23.35 -10.26 -10.16
CA THR A 30 -22.46 -11.38 -9.85
C THR A 30 -21.23 -10.79 -9.19
N ALA A 31 -20.84 -11.38 -8.07
CA ALA A 31 -19.63 -10.94 -7.36
C ALA A 31 -18.43 -10.95 -8.31
N PRO A 32 -17.51 -9.98 -8.21
CA PRO A 32 -16.31 -9.97 -9.05
C PRO A 32 -15.54 -11.29 -8.91
N PRO A 33 -14.81 -11.72 -9.96
CA PRO A 33 -13.92 -12.87 -9.87
C PRO A 33 -13.02 -12.77 -8.63
N PHE A 34 -12.78 -13.89 -7.95
CA PHE A 34 -12.00 -14.00 -6.70
C PHE A 34 -12.64 -13.40 -5.45
N HIS A 35 -13.75 -12.66 -5.51
CA HIS A 35 -14.44 -12.23 -4.28
C HIS A 35 -14.95 -13.46 -3.51
N GLY A 36 -14.63 -13.53 -2.22
CA GLY A 36 -14.98 -14.66 -1.35
C GLY A 36 -14.02 -15.86 -1.43
N THR A 37 -13.04 -15.86 -2.34
CA THR A 37 -12.05 -16.95 -2.40
C THR A 37 -11.10 -16.91 -1.20
N ILE A 38 -10.55 -18.07 -0.83
CA ILE A 38 -9.53 -18.18 0.21
C ILE A 38 -8.16 -18.16 -0.43
N VAL A 39 -7.28 -17.29 0.06
CA VAL A 39 -5.88 -17.17 -0.33
C VAL A 39 -4.96 -17.34 0.88
N GLY A 40 -3.69 -17.65 0.64
CA GLY A 40 -2.70 -17.85 1.71
C GLY A 40 -2.62 -19.28 2.20
N HIS A 41 -1.71 -19.56 3.15
CA HIS A 41 -1.27 -20.92 3.51
C HIS A 41 -1.14 -21.07 5.03
N GLY A 42 -1.25 -22.32 5.50
CA GLY A 42 -1.09 -22.66 6.91
C GLY A 42 -2.04 -21.85 7.82
N ALA A 43 -1.47 -21.25 8.84
CA ALA A 43 -2.20 -20.38 9.77
C ALA A 43 -2.51 -18.97 9.19
N PHE A 44 -2.01 -18.63 7.99
CA PHE A 44 -2.18 -17.33 7.34
C PHE A 44 -3.07 -17.45 6.10
N ARG A 45 -4.32 -17.81 6.34
CA ARG A 45 -5.37 -17.90 5.32
C ARG A 45 -6.33 -16.74 5.44
N TYR A 46 -6.82 -16.26 4.30
CA TYR A 46 -7.65 -15.06 4.23
C TYR A 46 -8.74 -15.21 3.19
N ARG A 47 -9.93 -14.71 3.49
CA ARG A 47 -11.04 -14.60 2.53
C ARG A 47 -11.01 -13.22 1.89
N VAL A 48 -10.96 -13.20 0.58
CA VAL A 48 -10.84 -11.98 -0.25
C VAL A 48 -12.15 -11.22 -0.29
N ASP A 49 -12.10 -9.93 0.07
CA ASP A 49 -13.18 -8.97 -0.09
C ASP A 49 -12.75 -7.83 -1.04
N LEU A 50 -13.18 -7.92 -2.28
CA LEU A 50 -12.91 -6.94 -3.33
C LEU A 50 -13.84 -5.73 -3.26
N LEU A 51 -14.88 -5.78 -2.42
CA LEU A 51 -15.94 -4.78 -2.32
C LEU A 51 -15.93 -4.05 -0.96
N TRP A 52 -14.84 -4.23 -0.18
CA TRP A 52 -14.72 -3.65 1.14
C TRP A 52 -14.83 -2.11 1.13
N SER A 53 -14.15 -1.42 0.23
CA SER A 53 -14.21 0.04 0.16
C SER A 53 -15.60 0.50 -0.32
N GLN A 54 -16.25 1.35 0.47
CA GLN A 54 -17.52 1.98 0.17
C GLN A 54 -17.35 3.43 -0.30
N ALA A 55 -16.14 3.83 -0.69
CA ALA A 55 -15.89 5.15 -1.22
C ALA A 55 -16.61 5.35 -2.57
N ASP A 56 -17.23 6.51 -2.72
CA ASP A 56 -17.84 6.95 -3.97
C ASP A 56 -16.72 7.44 -4.92
N ALA A 57 -16.50 6.72 -6.01
CA ALA A 57 -15.41 6.99 -6.94
C ALA A 57 -15.57 8.31 -7.72
N GLU A 58 -16.79 8.87 -7.82
CA GLU A 58 -17.01 10.18 -8.44
C GLU A 58 -16.61 11.33 -7.49
N LYS A 59 -16.83 11.14 -6.18
CA LYS A 59 -16.52 12.15 -5.15
C LYS A 59 -15.11 12.03 -4.61
N HIS A 60 -14.60 10.82 -4.48
CA HIS A 60 -13.31 10.52 -3.87
C HIS A 60 -12.44 9.66 -4.79
N PRO A 61 -12.16 10.09 -6.03
CA PRO A 61 -11.37 9.32 -6.97
C PRO A 61 -9.96 9.06 -6.43
N VAL A 62 -9.43 7.87 -6.73
CA VAL A 62 -8.04 7.49 -6.52
C VAL A 62 -7.33 7.33 -7.86
N GLN A 63 -6.01 7.51 -7.88
CA GLN A 63 -5.19 7.16 -9.05
C GLN A 63 -4.50 5.82 -8.79
N ASP A 64 -3.52 5.79 -7.89
CA ASP A 64 -2.90 4.59 -7.36
C ASP A 64 -3.06 4.61 -5.83
N CYS A 65 -3.42 3.48 -5.25
CA CYS A 65 -3.42 3.30 -3.81
C CYS A 65 -2.04 2.80 -3.41
N HIS A 66 -1.24 3.68 -2.78
CA HIS A 66 0.15 3.35 -2.46
C HIS A 66 0.27 2.63 -1.13
N GLU A 67 -0.20 3.22 -0.06
CA GLU A 67 0.01 2.68 1.29
C GLU A 67 -1.18 2.93 2.20
N MET A 68 -1.31 2.09 3.23
CA MET A 68 -2.33 2.22 4.25
C MET A 68 -1.75 1.97 5.64
N VAL A 69 -2.27 2.67 6.64
CA VAL A 69 -1.93 2.48 8.05
C VAL A 69 -3.19 2.48 8.90
N GLN A 70 -3.19 1.74 10.02
CA GLN A 70 -4.22 1.84 11.06
C GLN A 70 -3.71 2.74 12.18
N VAL A 71 -4.51 3.70 12.62
CA VAL A 71 -4.24 4.55 13.78
C VAL A 71 -4.86 3.97 15.05
N ALA A 72 -4.51 4.51 16.22
CA ALA A 72 -4.88 3.95 17.52
C ALA A 72 -6.40 3.89 17.79
N ASP A 73 -7.18 4.77 17.19
CA ASP A 73 -8.65 4.76 17.31
C ASP A 73 -9.33 3.73 16.38
N GLY A 74 -8.54 2.97 15.61
CA GLY A 74 -8.97 1.92 14.70
C GLY A 74 -9.26 2.37 13.27
N ARG A 75 -9.28 3.68 12.97
CA ARG A 75 -9.44 4.17 11.61
C ARG A 75 -8.23 3.75 10.73
N LEU A 76 -8.50 3.64 9.44
CA LEU A 76 -7.52 3.28 8.43
C LEU A 76 -7.30 4.48 7.50
N PHE A 77 -6.05 4.87 7.33
CA PHE A 77 -5.64 5.98 6.48
C PHE A 77 -4.97 5.41 5.23
N LEU A 78 -5.57 5.68 4.07
CA LEU A 78 -5.07 5.29 2.76
C LEU A 78 -4.37 6.46 2.10
N LEU A 79 -3.14 6.28 1.65
CA LEU A 79 -2.43 7.23 0.81
C LEU A 79 -2.65 6.92 -0.67
N THR A 80 -2.98 7.96 -1.46
CA THR A 80 -3.08 7.89 -2.92
C THR A 80 -2.36 9.07 -3.56
N ASN A 81 -1.89 8.90 -4.79
CA ASN A 81 -1.26 9.97 -5.55
C ASN A 81 -2.28 10.81 -6.37
N HIS A 82 -3.57 10.69 -6.08
CA HIS A 82 -4.59 11.55 -6.67
C HIS A 82 -4.59 12.92 -5.99
N ARG A 83 -4.33 14.00 -6.74
CA ARG A 83 -4.12 15.34 -6.19
C ARG A 83 -5.29 15.90 -5.36
N GLN A 84 -6.51 15.47 -5.61
CA GLN A 84 -7.69 15.92 -4.87
C GLN A 84 -7.93 15.10 -3.59
N ASN A 85 -7.35 13.92 -3.47
CA ASN A 85 -7.58 13.00 -2.38
C ASN A 85 -6.29 12.26 -2.03
N ASN A 86 -5.30 12.96 -1.47
CA ASN A 86 -4.07 12.27 -1.07
C ASN A 86 -4.32 11.27 0.06
N VAL A 87 -5.23 11.59 0.97
CA VAL A 87 -5.57 10.68 2.07
C VAL A 87 -7.07 10.46 2.14
N LEU A 88 -7.47 9.19 2.13
CA LEU A 88 -8.82 8.73 2.43
C LEU A 88 -8.82 8.03 3.78
N ILE A 89 -9.82 8.36 4.61
CA ILE A 89 -9.95 7.82 5.98
C ILE A 89 -11.13 6.87 6.02
N TYR A 90 -10.88 5.62 6.41
CA TYR A 90 -11.90 4.57 6.48
C TYR A 90 -12.14 4.09 7.90
N GLN A 91 -13.38 3.68 8.15
CA GLN A 91 -13.69 2.76 9.24
C GLN A 91 -13.30 1.32 8.83
N VAL A 92 -13.08 0.44 9.81
CA VAL A 92 -12.70 -0.97 9.56
C VAL A 92 -13.73 -1.72 8.69
N ASN A 93 -14.99 -1.29 8.71
CA ASN A 93 -16.06 -1.86 7.88
C ASN A 93 -16.09 -1.35 6.43
N GLY A 94 -15.15 -0.48 6.04
CA GLY A 94 -15.03 0.07 4.68
C GLY A 94 -15.81 1.37 4.41
N THR A 95 -16.55 1.87 5.40
CA THR A 95 -17.20 3.17 5.28
C THR A 95 -16.17 4.28 5.27
N LEU A 96 -16.28 5.19 4.30
CA LEU A 96 -15.42 6.37 4.23
C LEU A 96 -15.84 7.38 5.32
N ALA A 97 -14.90 7.72 6.20
CA ALA A 97 -15.09 8.67 7.29
C ALA A 97 -14.65 10.10 6.92
N GLY A 98 -13.77 10.24 5.94
CA GLY A 98 -13.27 11.54 5.49
C GLY A 98 -12.20 11.41 4.42
N ALA A 99 -11.79 12.55 3.88
CA ALA A 99 -10.66 12.66 2.96
C ALA A 99 -10.05 14.06 3.05
N TRP A 100 -8.75 14.15 2.78
CA TRP A 100 -8.06 15.43 2.64
C TRP A 100 -6.89 15.32 1.65
N THR A 101 -6.31 16.46 1.30
CA THR A 101 -5.23 16.50 0.31
C THR A 101 -4.17 17.53 0.64
N LEU A 102 -2.93 17.24 0.21
CA LEU A 102 -1.79 18.15 0.17
C LEU A 102 -1.43 18.53 -1.28
N GLY A 103 -2.23 18.10 -2.25
CA GLY A 103 -2.01 18.36 -3.68
C GLY A 103 -0.84 17.57 -4.28
N LEU A 104 -0.35 16.53 -3.59
CA LEU A 104 0.80 15.74 -4.01
C LEU A 104 0.46 14.82 -5.17
N SER A 105 1.24 14.87 -6.24
CA SER A 105 1.07 13.97 -7.40
C SER A 105 2.00 12.75 -7.37
N GLY A 106 2.97 12.76 -6.48
CA GLY A 106 3.92 11.68 -6.27
C GLY A 106 3.82 11.08 -4.86
N ALA A 107 2.70 11.28 -4.15
CA ALA A 107 2.48 10.72 -2.82
C ALA A 107 2.69 9.20 -2.83
N HIS A 108 3.62 8.70 -2.02
CA HIS A 108 4.13 7.33 -2.15
C HIS A 108 4.20 6.56 -0.82
N GLY A 109 4.92 7.07 0.19
CA GLY A 109 5.07 6.42 1.49
C GLY A 109 4.19 7.04 2.56
N LEU A 110 3.64 6.20 3.46
CA LEU A 110 2.79 6.60 4.58
C LEU A 110 3.17 5.83 5.84
N THR A 111 3.71 6.52 6.82
CA THR A 111 4.01 5.95 8.13
C THR A 111 3.22 6.68 9.21
N VAL A 112 2.60 5.95 10.13
CA VAL A 112 2.06 6.51 11.37
C VAL A 112 3.09 6.33 12.49
N HIS A 113 3.31 7.39 13.27
CA HIS A 113 4.14 7.32 14.47
C HIS A 113 3.39 7.91 15.66
N ARG A 114 3.42 7.19 16.78
CA ARG A 114 2.87 7.63 18.06
C ARG A 114 4.02 8.03 18.98
N ASN A 115 4.03 9.28 19.41
CA ASN A 115 5.07 9.78 20.31
C ASN A 115 4.85 9.32 21.77
N ALA A 116 5.78 9.68 22.67
CA ALA A 116 5.72 9.28 24.08
C ALA A 116 4.48 9.82 24.82
N GLU A 117 3.95 10.94 24.35
CA GLU A 117 2.73 11.58 24.89
C GLU A 117 1.44 10.94 24.34
N GLY A 118 1.58 9.95 23.46
CA GLY A 118 0.45 9.23 22.84
C GLY A 118 -0.17 9.93 21.64
N VAL A 119 0.43 11.03 21.16
CA VAL A 119 -0.04 11.76 19.97
C VAL A 119 0.45 11.08 18.70
N GLU A 120 -0.46 10.83 17.78
CA GLU A 120 -0.15 10.25 16.48
C GLU A 120 0.07 11.32 15.41
N SER A 121 1.04 11.08 14.56
CA SER A 121 1.34 11.89 13.38
C SER A 121 1.56 11.00 12.17
N LEU A 122 1.23 11.50 10.99
CA LEU A 122 1.54 10.83 9.73
C LEU A 122 2.83 11.41 9.14
N TYR A 123 3.66 10.53 8.60
CA TYR A 123 4.81 10.90 7.79
C TYR A 123 4.52 10.48 6.36
N ILE A 124 4.55 11.44 5.44
CA ILE A 124 4.18 11.25 4.03
C ILE A 124 5.37 11.58 3.16
N THR A 125 5.79 10.64 2.31
CA THR A 125 6.80 10.90 1.30
C THR A 125 6.15 11.12 -0.06
N ASP A 126 6.67 12.11 -0.80
CA ASP A 126 6.30 12.40 -2.18
C ASP A 126 7.54 12.26 -3.07
N THR A 127 7.45 11.43 -4.11
CA THR A 127 8.56 11.18 -5.05
C THR A 127 9.00 12.43 -5.80
N GLY A 128 8.23 13.53 -5.73
CA GLY A 128 8.62 14.86 -6.16
C GLY A 128 9.63 15.55 -5.24
N GLY A 129 10.11 14.89 -4.18
CA GLY A 129 11.20 15.36 -3.32
C GLY A 129 10.74 15.95 -1.99
N ARG A 130 9.51 15.73 -1.55
CA ARG A 130 9.01 16.21 -0.27
C ARG A 130 8.83 15.08 0.74
N VAL A 131 9.12 15.36 2.00
CA VAL A 131 8.78 14.50 3.14
C VAL A 131 8.15 15.35 4.22
N LEU A 132 6.93 15.01 4.60
CA LEU A 132 6.06 15.82 5.46
C LEU A 132 5.66 15.03 6.69
N LYS A 133 5.67 15.70 7.85
CA LYS A 133 4.98 15.26 9.05
C LYS A 133 3.68 16.04 9.18
N THR A 134 2.55 15.35 9.37
CA THR A 134 1.23 15.99 9.50
C THR A 134 0.48 15.50 10.73
N THR A 135 -0.56 16.23 11.13
CA THR A 135 -1.62 15.70 11.99
C THR A 135 -2.44 14.66 11.21
N LEU A 136 -3.33 13.94 11.88
CA LEU A 136 -4.28 13.02 11.24
C LEU A 136 -5.28 13.76 10.33
N GLU A 137 -5.49 15.05 10.56
CA GLU A 137 -6.37 15.93 9.79
C GLU A 137 -5.68 16.61 8.59
N GLY A 138 -4.36 16.36 8.41
CA GLY A 138 -3.59 16.86 7.26
C GLY A 138 -2.93 18.23 7.46
N GLU A 139 -2.93 18.78 8.69
CA GLU A 139 -2.13 19.95 9.01
C GLU A 139 -0.64 19.61 8.97
N ILE A 140 0.15 20.38 8.21
CA ILE A 140 1.61 20.16 8.13
C ILE A 140 2.26 20.68 9.39
N LEU A 141 2.87 19.76 10.16
CA LEU A 141 3.63 20.09 11.37
C LEU A 141 5.11 20.36 11.06
N GLN A 142 5.63 19.68 10.02
CA GLN A 142 7.04 19.77 9.63
C GLN A 142 7.25 19.33 8.19
N GLU A 143 8.20 19.95 7.51
CA GLU A 143 8.76 19.47 6.24
C GLU A 143 10.25 19.25 6.43
N PHE A 144 10.72 18.05 6.05
CA PHE A 144 12.13 17.70 6.14
C PHE A 144 12.90 18.31 4.97
N ALA A 145 14.01 18.97 5.28
CA ALA A 145 14.81 19.64 4.27
C ALA A 145 15.36 18.64 3.25
N SER A 146 15.19 18.96 1.96
CA SER A 146 15.74 18.15 0.88
C SER A 146 17.28 18.10 0.94
N PRO A 147 17.89 16.93 0.75
CA PRO A 147 19.35 16.79 0.72
C PRO A 147 20.01 17.57 -0.44
N LEU A 148 19.21 17.95 -1.46
CA LEU A 148 19.69 18.80 -2.56
C LEU A 148 19.88 20.26 -2.15
N THR A 149 19.06 20.75 -1.20
CA THR A 149 19.06 22.16 -0.79
C THR A 149 19.90 22.42 0.44
N ASN A 150 20.17 21.41 1.27
CA ASN A 150 20.96 21.53 2.50
C ASN A 150 22.45 21.13 2.33
N GLY A 151 22.91 20.88 1.09
CA GLY A 151 24.29 20.58 0.78
C GLY A 151 24.75 19.14 1.10
N VAL A 152 23.80 18.24 1.45
CA VAL A 152 24.10 16.82 1.71
C VAL A 152 24.38 16.03 0.44
N TYR A 153 23.69 16.39 -0.65
CA TYR A 153 23.86 15.79 -1.96
C TYR A 153 24.73 16.68 -2.86
N GLY A 154 25.64 16.03 -3.60
CA GLY A 154 26.44 16.69 -4.62
C GLY A 154 25.68 16.84 -5.94
N ALA A 155 26.29 17.53 -6.92
CA ALA A 155 25.66 17.91 -8.18
C ALA A 155 25.17 16.73 -9.06
N LYS A 156 25.65 15.51 -8.83
CA LYS A 156 25.24 14.30 -9.59
C LYS A 156 24.21 13.46 -8.88
N GLU A 157 23.88 13.79 -7.65
CA GLU A 157 22.89 13.05 -6.84
C GLU A 157 21.50 13.59 -7.13
N THR A 158 20.52 12.69 -7.08
CA THR A 158 19.08 13.00 -7.26
C THR A 158 18.32 12.58 -6.03
N TYR A 159 17.22 13.25 -5.74
CA TYR A 159 16.38 12.96 -4.61
C TYR A 159 14.93 12.69 -5.02
N SER A 160 14.46 11.49 -4.70
CA SER A 160 13.08 11.05 -4.95
C SER A 160 12.69 10.04 -3.86
N PRO A 161 12.25 10.55 -2.69
CA PRO A 161 11.98 9.71 -1.51
C PRO A 161 10.78 8.81 -1.74
N THR A 162 10.87 7.58 -1.25
CA THR A 162 9.84 6.56 -1.41
C THR A 162 9.17 6.19 -0.09
N GLU A 163 9.90 6.17 1.02
CA GLU A 163 9.36 5.74 2.30
C GLU A 163 10.08 6.42 3.46
N SER A 164 9.42 6.44 4.62
CA SER A 164 10.02 6.89 5.87
C SER A 164 9.71 5.95 7.03
N ALA A 165 10.57 5.95 8.04
CA ALA A 165 10.36 5.22 9.29
C ALA A 165 10.83 6.08 10.46
N VAL A 166 10.16 5.96 11.61
CA VAL A 166 10.48 6.73 12.82
C VAL A 166 10.93 5.79 13.92
N ALA A 167 12.15 5.98 14.41
CA ALA A 167 12.70 5.19 15.49
C ALA A 167 12.15 5.62 16.88
N PRO A 168 12.26 4.78 17.92
CA PRO A 168 11.77 5.11 19.26
C PRO A 168 12.35 6.39 19.88
N ASN A 169 13.57 6.77 19.48
CA ASN A 169 14.20 8.02 19.92
C ASN A 169 13.71 9.26 19.15
N GLY A 170 12.82 9.06 18.16
CA GLY A 170 12.27 10.10 17.30
C GLY A 170 13.07 10.39 16.02
N ASP A 171 14.19 9.71 15.79
CA ASP A 171 14.93 9.85 14.54
C ASP A 171 14.11 9.33 13.35
N VAL A 172 14.17 10.05 12.25
CA VAL A 172 13.44 9.77 11.03
C VAL A 172 14.40 9.27 9.95
N TYR A 173 14.10 8.09 9.42
CA TYR A 173 14.84 7.49 8.31
C TYR A 173 14.04 7.62 7.04
N ILE A 174 14.65 8.15 5.98
CA ILE A 174 14.01 8.39 4.70
C ILE A 174 14.76 7.60 3.62
N ALA A 175 14.05 6.72 2.94
CA ALA A 175 14.57 5.98 1.81
C ALA A 175 14.47 6.83 0.53
N ASP A 176 15.60 7.18 -0.07
CA ASP A 176 15.69 7.85 -1.37
C ASP A 176 15.68 6.81 -2.52
N GLY A 177 14.60 6.00 -2.57
CA GLY A 177 14.53 4.78 -3.35
C GLY A 177 14.40 4.96 -4.86
N TYR A 178 13.97 6.12 -5.33
CA TYR A 178 13.96 6.47 -6.76
C TYR A 178 15.01 7.52 -7.12
N GLY A 179 15.76 8.03 -6.14
CA GLY A 179 16.87 8.93 -6.33
C GLY A 179 18.23 8.24 -6.23
N SER A 180 19.08 8.70 -5.34
CA SER A 180 20.48 8.23 -5.20
C SER A 180 20.64 6.99 -4.34
N GLN A 181 19.56 6.40 -3.86
CA GLN A 181 19.51 5.12 -3.13
C GLN A 181 20.14 5.19 -1.73
N TYR A 182 20.17 6.37 -1.12
CA TYR A 182 20.57 6.50 0.29
C TYR A 182 19.39 6.29 1.22
N ILE A 183 19.70 5.84 2.43
CA ILE A 183 18.85 6.01 3.61
C ILE A 183 19.38 7.23 4.34
N LEU A 184 18.55 8.28 4.42
CA LEU A 184 18.87 9.54 5.10
C LEU A 184 18.35 9.47 6.54
N ARG A 185 19.12 9.96 7.51
CA ARG A 185 18.72 10.04 8.90
C ARG A 185 18.61 11.51 9.32
N TYR A 186 17.47 11.85 9.89
CA TYR A 186 17.20 13.16 10.52
C TYR A 186 16.81 12.93 11.97
N ASP A 187 17.05 13.92 12.84
CA ASP A 187 16.45 13.91 14.17
C ASP A 187 14.96 14.31 14.13
N ARG A 188 14.32 14.27 15.30
CA ARG A 188 12.89 14.63 15.43
C ARG A 188 12.57 16.07 15.02
N ASP A 189 13.55 16.96 15.05
CA ASP A 189 13.42 18.37 14.73
C ASP A 189 13.78 18.67 13.27
N GLY A 190 14.13 17.62 12.47
CA GLY A 190 14.44 17.69 11.04
C GLY A 190 15.89 18.09 10.74
N LYS A 191 16.79 18.06 11.72
CA LYS A 191 18.23 18.25 11.48
C LYS A 191 18.82 16.98 10.88
N PHE A 192 19.54 17.10 9.79
CA PHE A 192 20.24 16.00 9.17
C PHE A 192 21.34 15.45 10.08
N LEU A 193 21.35 14.13 10.29
CA LEU A 193 22.32 13.43 11.14
C LEU A 193 23.31 12.59 10.34
N GLY A 194 22.91 12.06 9.18
CA GLY A 194 23.78 11.21 8.37
C GLY A 194 23.04 10.48 7.26
N LYS A 195 23.79 9.77 6.45
CA LYS A 195 23.25 8.88 5.40
C LYS A 195 24.13 7.63 5.26
N PHE A 196 23.53 6.53 4.83
CA PHE A 196 24.23 5.30 4.44
C PHE A 196 23.61 4.69 3.19
N GLY A 197 24.19 3.61 2.68
CA GLY A 197 23.73 3.00 1.44
C GLY A 197 24.31 3.70 0.21
N GLY A 198 23.43 4.18 -0.65
CA GLY A 198 23.77 4.73 -1.96
C GLY A 198 23.74 3.67 -3.05
N ARG A 199 23.74 4.13 -4.30
CA ARG A 199 23.57 3.27 -5.47
C ARG A 199 24.66 2.21 -5.60
N SER A 200 24.24 0.96 -5.85
CA SER A 200 25.11 -0.16 -6.23
C SER A 200 24.79 -0.62 -7.64
N THR A 201 25.83 -0.94 -8.38
CA THR A 201 25.73 -1.65 -9.67
C THR A 201 26.08 -3.14 -9.54
N GLN A 202 26.51 -3.56 -8.34
CA GLN A 202 26.94 -4.93 -8.08
C GLN A 202 25.89 -5.69 -7.25
N PRO A 203 25.53 -6.91 -7.67
CA PRO A 203 24.50 -7.71 -6.96
C PRO A 203 24.88 -8.09 -5.53
N SER A 204 26.14 -8.17 -5.18
CA SER A 204 26.66 -8.72 -3.92
C SER A 204 27.14 -7.65 -2.92
N ASN A 205 26.59 -6.44 -2.94
CA ASN A 205 26.97 -5.40 -1.99
C ASN A 205 25.81 -5.10 -1.01
N PRO A 206 25.72 -5.76 0.15
CA PRO A 206 24.59 -5.62 1.08
C PRO A 206 24.54 -4.24 1.76
N GLY A 207 25.62 -3.48 1.75
CA GLY A 207 25.66 -2.11 2.29
C GLY A 207 25.18 -1.03 1.32
N ARG A 208 24.80 -1.39 0.08
CA ARG A 208 24.33 -0.48 -0.97
C ARG A 208 23.13 -1.02 -1.70
N PHE A 209 22.35 -0.17 -2.35
CA PHE A 209 21.08 -0.52 -2.96
C PHE A 209 21.06 -0.33 -4.48
N MET A 210 20.34 -1.20 -5.17
CA MET A 210 19.90 -0.97 -6.55
C MET A 210 18.54 -0.25 -6.55
N GLN A 211 17.67 -0.55 -5.58
CA GLN A 211 16.44 0.19 -5.30
C GLN A 211 16.03 0.09 -3.81
N ALA A 212 16.40 1.09 -3.03
CA ALA A 212 16.06 1.22 -1.61
C ALA A 212 14.59 1.67 -1.45
N HIS A 213 13.63 0.77 -1.73
CA HIS A 213 12.22 1.16 -1.93
C HIS A 213 11.46 1.43 -0.64
N GLY A 214 11.64 0.61 0.37
CA GLY A 214 10.91 0.69 1.64
C GLY A 214 11.84 0.64 2.84
N VAL A 215 11.37 1.19 3.95
CA VAL A 215 12.08 1.19 5.23
C VAL A 215 11.08 1.08 6.38
N ALA A 216 11.43 0.31 7.43
CA ALA A 216 10.67 0.24 8.68
C ALA A 216 11.60 0.01 9.87
N ILE A 217 11.13 0.33 11.07
CA ILE A 217 11.84 -0.02 12.31
C ILE A 217 11.36 -1.39 12.79
N ASP A 218 12.29 -2.30 12.98
CA ASP A 218 12.04 -3.63 13.54
C ASP A 218 12.36 -3.62 15.04
N LEU A 219 11.31 -3.73 15.86
CA LEU A 219 11.38 -3.75 17.32
C LEU A 219 11.21 -5.17 17.91
N ARG A 220 11.23 -6.22 17.07
CA ARG A 220 10.99 -7.59 17.54
C ARG A 220 12.15 -8.22 18.30
N GLY A 221 13.36 -7.68 18.15
CA GLY A 221 14.55 -8.07 18.89
C GLY A 221 14.85 -7.16 20.07
N ASP A 222 15.91 -7.48 20.81
CA ASP A 222 16.35 -6.71 21.98
C ASP A 222 16.83 -5.30 21.62
N VAL A 223 17.31 -5.11 20.40
CA VAL A 223 17.82 -3.85 19.87
C VAL A 223 17.03 -3.45 18.64
N PRO A 224 16.56 -2.19 18.54
CA PRO A 224 15.89 -1.71 17.32
C PRO A 224 16.81 -1.83 16.10
N LEU A 225 16.27 -2.39 15.02
CA LEU A 225 16.93 -2.46 13.72
C LEU A 225 16.11 -1.71 12.67
N LEU A 226 16.79 -1.25 11.65
CA LEU A 226 16.18 -0.71 10.45
C LEU A 226 16.10 -1.83 9.41
N VAL A 227 14.90 -2.19 8.92
CA VAL A 227 14.74 -3.10 7.81
C VAL A 227 14.48 -2.31 6.54
N CYS A 228 15.31 -2.53 5.53
CA CYS A 228 15.24 -1.85 4.23
C CYS A 228 14.90 -2.85 3.13
N THR A 229 14.02 -2.45 2.22
CA THR A 229 13.74 -3.20 1.00
C THR A 229 14.79 -2.91 -0.05
N GLU A 230 15.44 -3.94 -0.56
CA GLU A 230 16.22 -3.90 -1.80
C GLU A 230 15.38 -4.59 -2.90
N ARG A 231 14.50 -3.82 -3.56
CA ARG A 231 13.49 -4.39 -4.47
C ARG A 231 14.11 -5.14 -5.64
N ILE A 232 15.12 -4.58 -6.30
CA ILE A 232 15.70 -5.18 -7.51
C ILE A 232 16.45 -6.48 -7.22
N ARG A 233 17.02 -6.62 -6.01
CA ARG A 233 17.66 -7.87 -5.58
C ARG A 233 16.70 -8.85 -4.90
N ASN A 234 15.44 -8.48 -4.73
CA ASN A 234 14.44 -9.29 -4.03
C ASN A 234 14.85 -9.61 -2.58
N GLU A 235 15.31 -8.59 -1.85
CA GLU A 235 15.86 -8.78 -0.50
C GLU A 235 15.28 -7.78 0.50
N PHE A 236 15.07 -8.25 1.72
CA PHE A 236 15.07 -7.40 2.89
C PHE A 236 16.44 -7.43 3.54
N ASN A 237 16.97 -6.26 3.89
CA ASN A 237 18.24 -6.11 4.59
C ASN A 237 18.04 -5.37 5.90
N TRP A 238 18.55 -5.94 7.00
CA TRP A 238 18.53 -5.32 8.32
C TRP A 238 19.84 -4.59 8.57
N PHE A 239 19.70 -3.41 9.13
CA PHE A 239 20.81 -2.54 9.55
C PHE A 239 20.61 -2.11 10.99
N THR A 240 21.71 -1.83 11.69
CA THR A 240 21.63 -1.04 12.92
C THR A 240 21.16 0.37 12.60
N LEU A 241 20.72 1.14 13.60
CA LEU A 241 20.25 2.52 13.39
C LEU A 241 21.35 3.48 12.91
N ASP A 242 22.63 3.09 12.99
CA ASP A 242 23.77 3.83 12.43
C ASP A 242 24.15 3.40 11.00
N GLY A 243 23.44 2.41 10.43
CA GLY A 243 23.60 1.97 9.04
C GLY A 243 24.58 0.81 8.84
N THR A 244 25.00 0.11 9.90
CA THR A 244 25.81 -1.10 9.77
C THR A 244 24.91 -2.28 9.36
N HIS A 245 25.25 -2.97 8.27
CA HIS A 245 24.50 -4.14 7.80
C HIS A 245 24.60 -5.31 8.80
N VAL A 246 23.47 -5.92 9.12
CA VAL A 246 23.35 -7.04 10.07
C VAL A 246 23.06 -8.38 9.38
N ARG A 247 22.02 -8.41 8.56
CA ARG A 247 21.59 -9.62 7.84
C ARG A 247 20.72 -9.30 6.65
N GLY A 248 20.55 -10.24 5.75
CA GLY A 248 19.62 -10.17 4.62
C GLY A 248 18.73 -11.41 4.52
N VAL A 249 17.57 -11.26 3.89
CA VAL A 249 16.66 -12.35 3.52
C VAL A 249 16.33 -12.21 2.04
N TYR A 250 16.71 -13.21 1.25
CA TYR A 250 16.45 -13.27 -0.18
C TYR A 250 15.11 -13.93 -0.49
N LEU A 251 14.29 -13.30 -1.31
CA LEU A 251 12.94 -13.71 -1.69
C LEU A 251 12.86 -13.91 -3.21
N PRO A 252 13.35 -15.04 -3.75
CA PRO A 252 13.53 -15.25 -5.18
C PRO A 252 12.25 -15.03 -5.97
N GLY A 253 12.28 -14.08 -6.93
CA GLY A 253 11.15 -13.75 -7.80
C GLY A 253 10.13 -12.78 -7.21
N ALA A 254 10.27 -12.37 -5.96
CA ALA A 254 9.40 -11.41 -5.31
C ALA A 254 10.03 -10.02 -5.26
N TYR A 255 9.58 -9.12 -6.11
CA TYR A 255 9.99 -7.70 -6.10
C TYR A 255 9.13 -6.93 -5.11
N ILE A 256 9.57 -7.02 -3.86
CA ILE A 256 8.86 -6.56 -2.67
C ILE A 256 8.77 -5.05 -2.54
N SER A 257 7.75 -4.59 -1.82
CA SER A 257 7.55 -3.20 -1.45
C SER A 257 8.06 -2.91 -0.04
N ARG A 258 7.37 -2.09 0.75
CA ARG A 258 7.84 -1.80 2.11
C ARG A 258 7.67 -3.01 3.05
N PRO A 259 8.51 -3.13 4.06
CA PRO A 259 8.28 -4.06 5.16
C PRO A 259 7.23 -3.49 6.12
N VAL A 260 6.23 -4.29 6.49
CA VAL A 260 5.23 -3.96 7.50
C VAL A 260 5.34 -4.99 8.63
N ILE A 261 5.66 -4.54 9.83
CA ILE A 261 5.83 -5.41 10.98
C ILE A 261 4.55 -5.37 11.83
N SER A 262 3.96 -6.54 12.06
CA SER A 262 2.81 -6.71 12.93
C SER A 262 2.98 -7.97 13.79
N GLY A 263 2.97 -7.80 15.10
CA GLY A 263 3.33 -8.85 16.04
C GLY A 263 4.73 -9.41 15.76
N SER A 264 4.85 -10.72 15.67
CA SER A 264 6.12 -11.41 15.39
C SER A 264 6.43 -11.54 13.89
N HIS A 265 5.56 -11.06 13.00
CA HIS A 265 5.68 -11.28 11.56
C HIS A 265 6.02 -10.00 10.79
N LEU A 266 6.61 -10.20 9.61
CA LEU A 266 6.82 -9.18 8.60
C LEU A 266 5.95 -9.50 7.38
N TYR A 267 5.19 -8.50 6.94
CA TYR A 267 4.32 -8.56 5.77
C TYR A 267 4.87 -7.63 4.68
N SER A 268 4.68 -7.99 3.43
CA SER A 268 4.98 -7.07 2.32
C SER A 268 4.10 -7.36 1.11
N GLY A 269 3.74 -6.32 0.39
CA GLY A 269 3.24 -6.44 -0.96
C GLY A 269 4.38 -6.83 -1.91
N VAL A 270 4.14 -7.78 -2.79
CA VAL A 270 4.99 -8.06 -3.94
C VAL A 270 4.42 -7.29 -5.11
N CYS A 271 5.06 -6.16 -5.44
CA CYS A 271 4.54 -5.25 -6.47
C CYS A 271 4.71 -5.84 -7.87
N PHE A 272 5.84 -6.49 -8.10
CA PHE A 272 6.14 -7.19 -9.35
C PHE A 272 6.61 -8.60 -9.03
N GLY A 273 6.34 -9.54 -9.92
CA GLY A 273 6.78 -10.92 -9.74
C GLY A 273 7.52 -11.46 -10.95
N ALA A 274 8.25 -12.53 -10.75
CA ALA A 274 8.86 -13.30 -11.83
C ALA A 274 7.83 -14.15 -12.58
N ARG A 275 8.24 -14.76 -13.68
CA ARG A 275 7.57 -15.86 -14.39
C ARG A 275 8.38 -17.15 -14.23
N PRO A 276 7.80 -18.31 -14.47
CA PRO A 276 8.52 -19.59 -14.30
C PRO A 276 9.80 -19.70 -15.13
N ASP A 277 9.82 -19.07 -16.29
CA ASP A 277 10.90 -19.09 -17.29
C ASP A 277 11.63 -17.75 -17.44
N ASP A 278 11.20 -16.73 -16.66
CA ASP A 278 11.73 -15.37 -16.77
C ASP A 278 11.76 -14.68 -15.40
N TYR A 279 12.94 -14.54 -14.83
CA TYR A 279 13.18 -13.94 -13.51
C TYR A 279 13.17 -12.41 -13.49
N ARG A 280 12.89 -11.75 -14.62
CA ARG A 280 12.78 -10.30 -14.66
C ARG A 280 11.53 -9.81 -13.91
N MET A 281 11.52 -8.53 -13.61
CA MET A 281 10.43 -7.84 -12.95
C MET A 281 9.23 -7.66 -13.90
N TRP A 282 8.16 -8.44 -13.69
CA TRP A 282 6.93 -8.39 -14.47
C TRP A 282 5.79 -7.74 -13.70
N GLN A 283 5.07 -6.83 -14.36
CA GLN A 283 3.81 -6.29 -13.85
C GLN A 283 2.70 -7.36 -13.85
N GLN A 284 1.63 -7.10 -13.08
CA GLN A 284 0.45 -7.95 -12.94
C GLN A 284 0.79 -9.37 -12.44
N ARG A 285 1.80 -9.44 -11.55
CA ARG A 285 2.26 -10.66 -10.88
C ARG A 285 2.31 -10.51 -9.36
N GLY A 286 1.48 -9.58 -8.85
CA GLY A 286 1.46 -9.23 -7.43
C GLY A 286 0.83 -10.30 -6.55
N PHE A 287 1.35 -10.41 -5.34
CA PHE A 287 0.80 -11.18 -4.24
C PHE A 287 1.30 -10.57 -2.91
N VAL A 288 0.80 -11.06 -1.79
CA VAL A 288 1.34 -10.69 -0.47
C VAL A 288 2.30 -11.77 -0.01
N THR A 289 3.40 -11.40 0.67
CA THR A 289 4.28 -12.36 1.34
C THR A 289 4.35 -12.09 2.84
N ILE A 290 4.42 -13.16 3.64
CA ILE A 290 4.44 -13.11 5.11
C ILE A 290 5.61 -13.93 5.60
N LEU A 291 6.48 -13.28 6.39
CA LEU A 291 7.67 -13.89 6.99
C LEU A 291 7.52 -13.94 8.52
N ASP A 292 8.05 -14.98 9.13
CA ASP A 292 8.18 -15.06 10.58
C ASP A 292 9.36 -14.21 11.14
N GLY A 293 9.59 -14.28 12.43
CA GLY A 293 10.67 -13.54 13.11
C GLY A 293 12.08 -13.94 12.68
N GLN A 294 12.25 -15.16 12.16
CA GLN A 294 13.50 -15.67 11.64
C GLN A 294 13.73 -15.29 10.17
N GLY A 295 12.69 -14.77 9.49
CA GLY A 295 12.73 -14.41 8.08
C GLY A 295 12.34 -15.56 7.14
N VAL A 296 11.72 -16.62 7.69
CA VAL A 296 11.16 -17.73 6.90
C VAL A 296 9.81 -17.31 6.33
N VAL A 297 9.61 -17.47 5.02
CA VAL A 297 8.30 -17.21 4.39
C VAL A 297 7.33 -18.31 4.82
N VAL A 298 6.23 -17.90 5.47
CA VAL A 298 5.22 -18.82 6.01
C VAL A 298 3.92 -18.82 5.20
N SER A 299 3.66 -17.79 4.41
CA SER A 299 2.48 -17.71 3.55
C SER A 299 2.66 -16.69 2.44
N ASN A 300 2.02 -16.94 1.29
CA ASN A 300 1.94 -16.02 0.16
C ASN A 300 0.48 -15.88 -0.30
N PRO A 301 -0.36 -15.04 0.33
CA PRO A 301 -1.72 -14.78 -0.14
C PRO A 301 -1.74 -14.29 -1.60
N GLY A 302 -2.35 -15.07 -2.50
CA GLY A 302 -2.36 -14.85 -3.96
C GLY A 302 -1.15 -15.42 -4.71
N GLY A 303 -0.12 -15.88 -4.00
CA GLY A 303 1.04 -16.59 -4.54
C GLY A 303 1.02 -18.07 -4.23
N HIS A 304 1.96 -18.82 -4.81
CA HIS A 304 2.18 -20.23 -4.48
C HIS A 304 2.61 -20.41 -3.01
N ALA A 305 2.28 -21.57 -2.45
CA ALA A 305 2.79 -21.95 -1.14
C ALA A 305 4.33 -21.85 -1.13
N PRO A 306 4.93 -21.35 -0.04
CA PRO A 306 6.40 -21.30 0.05
C PRO A 306 6.95 -22.72 0.06
N VAL A 307 7.97 -22.95 -0.76
CA VAL A 307 8.66 -24.22 -0.88
C VAL A 307 10.12 -24.05 -0.50
N TYR A 308 10.62 -24.87 0.40
CA TYR A 308 12.03 -24.91 0.78
C TYR A 308 12.67 -26.21 0.34
N LYS A 309 13.86 -26.13 -0.25
CA LYS A 309 14.71 -27.28 -0.57
C LYS A 309 16.09 -27.00 -0.01
N GLU A 310 16.61 -27.91 0.80
CA GLU A 310 17.91 -27.75 1.46
C GLU A 310 18.02 -26.37 2.15
N ASP A 311 16.99 -26.01 2.93
CA ASP A 311 16.83 -24.73 3.64
C ASP A 311 16.83 -23.47 2.76
N ARG A 312 16.71 -23.62 1.43
CA ARG A 312 16.64 -22.53 0.47
C ARG A 312 15.22 -22.33 -0.04
N LEU A 313 14.69 -21.13 0.13
CA LEU A 313 13.42 -20.74 -0.46
C LEU A 313 13.50 -20.86 -1.98
N GLN A 314 12.53 -21.55 -2.58
CA GLN A 314 12.41 -21.70 -4.01
C GLN A 314 11.69 -20.48 -4.62
N LEU A 315 11.71 -20.39 -5.97
CA LEU A 315 11.11 -19.30 -6.73
C LEU A 315 9.67 -19.05 -6.30
N MET A 316 9.40 -17.82 -5.90
CA MET A 316 8.07 -17.34 -5.50
C MET A 316 7.34 -16.80 -6.73
N LEU A 317 6.13 -17.29 -6.96
CA LEU A 317 5.33 -16.91 -8.13
C LEU A 317 3.90 -16.60 -7.70
N GLN A 318 3.22 -15.76 -8.47
CA GLN A 318 1.78 -15.58 -8.35
C GLN A 318 1.07 -16.91 -8.73
N ASP A 319 0.09 -17.32 -7.93
CA ASP A 319 -0.78 -18.46 -8.19
C ASP A 319 -2.16 -17.98 -8.68
N GLN A 320 -2.88 -17.27 -7.82
CA GLN A 320 -4.18 -16.71 -8.14
C GLN A 320 -4.02 -15.22 -8.49
N PRO A 321 -4.44 -14.77 -9.69
CA PRO A 321 -4.28 -13.38 -10.11
C PRO A 321 -5.33 -12.44 -9.48
N VAL A 322 -5.50 -12.55 -8.16
CA VAL A 322 -6.36 -11.67 -7.35
C VAL A 322 -5.83 -10.23 -7.40
N PHE A 323 -4.52 -10.09 -7.35
CA PHE A 323 -3.82 -8.81 -7.33
C PHE A 323 -3.03 -8.61 -8.63
N LYS A 324 -2.92 -7.35 -9.05
CA LYS A 324 -2.04 -6.96 -10.15
C LYS A 324 -0.65 -6.60 -9.63
N ASN A 325 -0.55 -5.47 -8.95
CA ASN A 325 0.72 -4.94 -8.46
C ASN A 325 0.52 -4.56 -6.98
N CYS A 326 0.77 -5.50 -6.05
CA CYS A 326 0.63 -5.24 -4.61
C CYS A 326 1.71 -4.26 -4.16
N HIS A 327 1.35 -2.97 -4.04
CA HIS A 327 2.29 -1.96 -3.63
C HIS A 327 2.46 -1.94 -2.10
N ASP A 328 1.40 -2.22 -1.37
CA ASP A 328 1.46 -2.28 0.09
C ASP A 328 0.46 -3.29 0.66
N VAL A 329 0.71 -3.67 1.91
CA VAL A 329 -0.23 -4.42 2.74
C VAL A 329 -0.25 -3.82 4.15
N ALA A 330 -1.41 -3.31 4.59
CA ALA A 330 -1.61 -2.97 5.99
C ALA A 330 -2.22 -4.13 6.75
N VAL A 331 -1.94 -4.21 8.04
CA VAL A 331 -2.46 -5.24 8.96
C VAL A 331 -3.22 -4.54 10.08
N ASP A 332 -4.50 -4.87 10.27
CA ASP A 332 -5.27 -4.33 11.39
C ASP A 332 -5.07 -5.13 12.69
N THR A 333 -5.58 -4.61 13.80
CA THR A 333 -5.47 -5.25 15.11
C THR A 333 -6.15 -6.62 15.20
N ALA A 334 -7.07 -6.95 14.27
CA ALA A 334 -7.72 -8.26 14.15
C ALA A 334 -6.96 -9.21 13.22
N GLY A 335 -5.84 -8.76 12.62
CA GLY A 335 -5.01 -9.54 11.70
C GLY A 335 -5.57 -9.61 10.28
N ASN A 336 -6.59 -8.81 9.93
CA ASN A 336 -7.00 -8.66 8.54
C ASN A 336 -5.95 -7.86 7.76
N LEU A 337 -5.88 -8.13 6.44
CA LEU A 337 -4.98 -7.41 5.55
C LEU A 337 -5.75 -6.46 4.64
N TYR A 338 -5.13 -5.33 4.33
CA TYR A 338 -5.62 -4.37 3.34
C TYR A 338 -4.55 -4.20 2.28
N VAL A 339 -4.86 -4.61 1.04
CA VAL A 339 -3.89 -4.63 -0.05
C VAL A 339 -4.09 -3.43 -0.95
N CYS A 340 -3.09 -2.57 -0.98
CA CYS A 340 -3.01 -1.41 -1.87
C CYS A 340 -2.30 -1.77 -3.17
N GLN A 341 -2.78 -1.24 -4.30
CA GLN A 341 -2.26 -1.60 -5.61
C GLN A 341 -1.87 -0.38 -6.45
N TRP A 342 -0.69 -0.43 -7.02
CA TRP A 342 -0.17 0.54 -7.97
C TRP A 342 -0.46 0.11 -9.41
N ASN A 343 -0.70 1.07 -10.32
CA ASN A 343 -0.94 0.85 -11.76
C ASN A 343 -1.93 -0.30 -12.05
N SER A 344 -3.01 -0.33 -11.28
CA SER A 344 -3.97 -1.44 -11.31
C SER A 344 -5.36 -1.03 -11.83
N GLY A 345 -5.50 0.20 -12.35
CA GLY A 345 -6.75 0.71 -12.94
C GLY A 345 -7.62 1.42 -11.90
N ARG A 346 -7.02 2.18 -10.99
CA ARG A 346 -7.71 3.00 -9.98
C ARG A 346 -8.54 2.17 -9.00
N VAL A 347 -8.06 0.98 -8.65
CA VAL A 347 -8.76 0.12 -7.68
C VAL A 347 -8.52 0.60 -6.26
N TYR A 348 -9.58 0.59 -5.46
CA TYR A 348 -9.48 0.81 -4.02
C TYR A 348 -8.86 -0.41 -3.33
N PRO A 349 -8.39 -0.27 -2.07
CA PRO A 349 -7.80 -1.39 -1.35
C PRO A 349 -8.76 -2.58 -1.24
N TYR A 350 -8.23 -3.77 -1.39
CA TYR A 350 -8.95 -5.01 -1.10
C TYR A 350 -8.71 -5.42 0.34
N LYS A 351 -9.75 -5.85 1.03
CA LYS A 351 -9.62 -6.44 2.36
C LYS A 351 -9.52 -7.95 2.25
N LEU A 352 -8.64 -8.52 3.06
CA LEU A 352 -8.54 -9.96 3.24
C LEU A 352 -8.87 -10.26 4.70
N HIS A 353 -10.02 -10.88 4.91
CA HIS A 353 -10.47 -11.28 6.25
C HIS A 353 -9.68 -12.47 6.72
N ARG A 354 -9.07 -12.36 7.89
CA ARG A 354 -8.35 -13.46 8.52
C ARG A 354 -9.33 -14.62 8.75
N GLU A 355 -8.97 -15.81 8.24
CA GLU A 355 -9.65 -17.05 8.59
C GLU A 355 -8.96 -17.67 9.81
N GLY A 356 -9.74 -18.09 10.80
CA GLY A 356 -9.25 -18.61 12.07
C GLY A 356 -8.55 -19.95 11.96
#